data_8391206390f243c4ca7be8aa8b2dc7d0
#
_entry.id   8391206390f243c4ca7be8aa8b2dc7d0
#
_cell.length_a   1.000
_cell.length_b   1.000
_cell.length_c   1.000
_cell.angle_alpha   90.00
_cell.angle_beta   90.00
_cell.angle_gamma   90.00
#
_symmetry.space_group_name_H-M   'P 1'
#
loop_
_entity.id
_entity.type
_entity.pdbx_description
1 polymer ?
#
loop_
_entity_poly.entity_id
_entity_poly.type
_entity_poly.pdbx_seq_one_letter_code
_entity_poly.pdbx_strand_id
1 'polypeptide(L)'
;MFKIFRKELDWNGTPLVMETGKVARQADGAVMVSLGETTVLCTAVAAHSPKPGQDFFPLTVNYQEKAFAAGKIPGGFFKREGRPSENETLVSRLIDRPIRPLFPSSFKCAVSYTHLTLPTILLV
;
A
#
# COMPACT_ATOMS: atom_id res chain seq x y z
N MET A 1 9.20 -0.80 24.19
CA MET A 1 7.74 -0.74 24.03
C MET A 1 7.44 0.14 22.83
N PHE A 2 6.60 -0.31 21.88
CA PHE A 2 6.38 0.40 20.64
C PHE A 2 5.28 1.43 20.79
N LYS A 3 5.48 2.62 20.21
CA LYS A 3 4.48 3.68 20.20
C LYS A 3 3.46 3.40 19.09
N ILE A 4 2.25 3.04 19.44
CA ILE A 4 1.15 2.83 18.51
C ILE A 4 0.24 4.05 18.59
N PHE A 5 -0.05 4.63 17.43
CA PHE A 5 -1.01 5.72 17.31
C PHE A 5 -2.22 5.21 16.56
N ARG A 6 -3.40 5.47 17.12
CA ARG A 6 -4.68 5.06 16.53
C ARG A 6 -5.61 6.26 16.51
N LYS A 7 -6.28 6.45 15.40
CA LYS A 7 -7.30 7.48 15.21
C LYS A 7 -8.55 6.86 14.58
N GLU A 8 -9.68 7.20 15.12
CA GLU A 8 -10.98 6.76 14.63
C GLU A 8 -11.77 7.97 14.14
N LEU A 9 -12.44 7.80 13.02
CA LEU A 9 -13.31 8.79 12.40
C LEU A 9 -14.62 8.10 12.03
N ASP A 10 -15.73 8.80 12.17
CA ASP A 10 -16.99 8.32 11.60
C ASP A 10 -17.05 8.71 10.12
N TRP A 11 -17.08 7.70 9.26
CA TRP A 11 -17.21 7.87 7.82
C TRP A 11 -18.57 7.36 7.38
N ASN A 12 -19.52 8.28 7.30
CA ASN A 12 -20.89 7.98 6.83
C ASN A 12 -21.55 6.81 7.58
N GLY A 13 -21.44 6.82 8.92
CA GLY A 13 -22.01 5.80 9.79
C GLY A 13 -21.16 4.56 10.00
N THR A 14 -20.00 4.45 9.32
CA THR A 14 -19.04 3.35 9.48
C THR A 14 -17.74 3.88 10.09
N PRO A 15 -17.19 3.25 11.14
CA PRO A 15 -15.94 3.71 11.73
C PRO A 15 -14.76 3.48 10.76
N LEU A 16 -14.06 4.55 10.43
CA LEU A 16 -12.77 4.52 9.73
C LEU A 16 -11.66 4.57 10.77
N VAL A 17 -10.88 3.52 10.84
CA VAL A 17 -9.78 3.39 11.80
C VAL A 17 -8.45 3.48 11.07
N MET A 18 -7.57 4.37 11.53
CA MET A 18 -6.20 4.46 11.06
C MET A 18 -5.26 4.13 12.21
N GLU A 19 -4.33 3.22 11.97
CA GLU A 19 -3.36 2.77 12.95
C GLU A 19 -1.96 2.76 12.37
N THR A 20 -0.99 3.30 13.12
CA THR A 20 0.43 3.29 12.74
C THR A 20 1.31 2.85 13.90
N GLY A 21 2.48 2.30 13.59
CA GLY A 21 3.48 1.87 14.55
C GLY A 21 3.37 0.42 15.02
N LYS A 22 2.35 -0.32 14.59
CA LYS A 22 2.14 -1.72 14.97
C LYS A 22 2.77 -2.71 13.98
N VAL A 23 2.55 -2.51 12.70
CA VAL A 23 3.05 -3.37 11.62
C VAL A 23 3.92 -2.61 10.64
N ALA A 24 4.74 -3.31 9.87
CA ALA A 24 5.62 -2.75 8.83
C ALA A 24 6.54 -1.63 9.36
N ARG A 25 7.10 -1.80 10.53
CA ARG A 25 7.89 -0.78 11.22
C ARG A 25 9.26 -0.50 10.63
N GLN A 26 9.71 -1.32 9.68
CA GLN A 26 10.94 -1.09 8.92
C GLN A 26 10.74 -0.12 7.76
N ALA A 27 9.49 0.15 7.37
CA ALA A 27 9.18 1.17 6.38
C ALA A 27 9.29 2.57 7.00
N ASP A 28 9.63 3.56 6.17
CA ASP A 28 9.68 4.97 6.62
C ASP A 28 8.31 5.49 7.04
N GLY A 29 7.27 5.00 6.40
CA GLY A 29 5.89 5.22 6.80
C GLY A 29 5.05 3.98 6.59
N ALA A 30 4.17 3.67 7.54
CA ALA A 30 3.23 2.56 7.43
C ALA A 30 1.93 2.90 8.16
N VAL A 31 0.81 2.70 7.51
CA VAL A 31 -0.51 2.93 8.07
C VAL A 31 -1.43 1.77 7.72
N MET A 32 -2.10 1.24 8.72
CA MET A 32 -3.20 0.29 8.55
C MET A 32 -4.51 1.08 8.59
N VAL A 33 -5.31 0.96 7.55
CA VAL A 33 -6.62 1.62 7.44
C VAL A 33 -7.69 0.55 7.38
N SER A 34 -8.66 0.66 8.26
CA SER A 34 -9.81 -0.26 8.29
C SER A 34 -11.11 0.52 8.17
N LEU A 35 -11.97 0.09 7.26
CA LEU A 35 -13.32 0.62 7.09
C LEU A 35 -14.29 -0.56 7.09
N GLY A 36 -15.06 -0.70 8.15
CA GLY A 36 -15.87 -1.89 8.36
C GLY A 36 -15.00 -3.15 8.42
N GLU A 37 -15.25 -4.09 7.54
CA GLU A 37 -14.49 -5.34 7.43
C GLU A 37 -13.31 -5.26 6.43
N THR A 38 -13.19 -4.17 5.69
CA THR A 38 -12.10 -3.99 4.73
C THR A 38 -10.90 -3.36 5.41
N THR A 39 -9.74 -3.98 5.28
CA THR A 39 -8.49 -3.49 5.84
C THR A 39 -7.44 -3.34 4.74
N VAL A 40 -6.71 -2.25 4.78
CA VAL A 40 -5.65 -1.92 3.83
C VAL A 40 -4.40 -1.56 4.58
N LEU A 41 -3.27 -2.14 4.20
CA LEU A 41 -1.95 -1.75 4.68
C LEU A 41 -1.25 -0.91 3.62
N CYS A 42 -0.92 0.32 3.96
CA CYS A 42 -0.16 1.24 3.11
C CYS A 42 1.23 1.42 3.68
N THR A 43 2.26 1.21 2.88
CA THR A 43 3.66 1.44 3.27
C THR A 43 4.36 2.33 2.26
N ALA A 44 5.26 3.17 2.75
CA ALA A 44 6.09 4.03 1.93
C ALA A 44 7.54 3.95 2.40
N VAL A 45 8.45 3.82 1.46
CA VAL A 45 9.90 3.81 1.70
C VAL A 45 10.56 4.74 0.70
N ALA A 46 11.43 5.61 1.18
CA ALA A 46 12.18 6.54 0.35
C ALA A 46 13.69 6.32 0.48
N ALA A 47 14.41 6.40 -0.62
CA ALA A 47 15.87 6.38 -0.59
C ALA A 47 16.40 7.70 0.00
N HIS A 48 17.44 7.64 0.83
CA HIS A 48 18.03 8.83 1.46
C HIS A 48 18.77 9.73 0.47
N SER A 49 19.20 9.19 -0.67
CA SER A 49 19.94 9.95 -1.69
C SER A 49 19.54 9.51 -3.10
N PRO A 50 19.53 10.44 -4.06
CA PRO A 50 19.32 10.08 -5.46
C PRO A 50 20.51 9.30 -6.01
N LYS A 51 20.27 8.43 -6.98
CA LYS A 51 21.36 7.76 -7.72
C LYS A 51 22.09 8.78 -8.61
N PRO A 52 23.43 8.68 -8.72
CA PRO A 52 24.18 9.53 -9.63
C PRO A 52 23.67 9.43 -11.08
N GLY A 53 23.47 10.57 -11.74
CA GLY A 53 23.01 10.63 -13.13
C GLY A 53 21.51 10.41 -13.34
N GLN A 54 20.71 10.48 -12.29
CA GLN A 54 19.26 10.28 -12.40
C GLN A 54 18.54 11.60 -12.72
N ASP A 55 17.91 11.66 -13.88
CA ASP A 55 17.22 12.85 -14.37
C ASP A 55 15.73 12.88 -14.07
N PHE A 56 15.17 11.74 -13.67
CA PHE A 56 13.73 11.58 -13.41
C PHE A 56 13.45 11.15 -11.97
N PHE A 57 12.21 11.30 -11.54
CA PHE A 57 11.71 10.84 -10.24
C PHE A 57 11.26 9.36 -10.32
N PRO A 58 12.00 8.43 -9.72
CA PRO A 58 11.63 7.01 -9.73
C PRO A 58 10.61 6.72 -8.63
N LEU A 59 9.34 6.86 -8.94
CA LEU A 59 8.23 6.43 -8.10
C LEU A 59 7.75 5.06 -8.55
N THR A 60 7.73 4.11 -7.65
CA THR A 60 7.15 2.78 -7.86
C THR A 60 5.94 2.62 -6.97
N VAL A 61 4.79 2.35 -7.55
CA VAL A 61 3.56 2.08 -6.83
C VAL A 61 3.14 0.64 -7.09
N ASN A 62 2.95 -0.11 -6.02
CA ASN A 62 2.48 -1.48 -6.05
C ASN A 62 1.13 -1.58 -5.33
N TYR A 63 0.17 -2.20 -5.97
CA TYR A 63 -1.08 -2.60 -5.36
C TYR A 63 -1.21 -4.12 -5.45
N GLN A 64 -1.53 -4.77 -4.35
CA GLN A 64 -1.67 -6.22 -4.28
C GLN A 64 -2.84 -6.62 -3.40
N GLU A 65 -3.55 -7.65 -3.84
CA GLU A 65 -4.57 -8.35 -3.07
C GLU A 65 -4.00 -9.72 -2.67
N LYS A 66 -3.90 -9.96 -1.37
CA LYS A 66 -3.28 -11.18 -0.87
C LYS A 66 -4.33 -12.24 -0.55
N ALA A 67 -4.19 -13.43 -1.14
CA ALA A 67 -5.09 -14.55 -0.94
C ALA A 67 -5.17 -15.00 0.53
N PHE A 68 -4.07 -14.90 1.27
CA PHE A 68 -4.04 -15.29 2.69
C PHE A 68 -4.97 -14.43 3.55
N ALA A 69 -5.22 -13.18 3.16
CA ALA A 69 -6.13 -12.29 3.88
C ALA A 69 -7.59 -12.76 3.83
N ALA A 70 -7.95 -13.49 2.77
CA ALA A 70 -9.23 -14.16 2.62
C ALA A 70 -9.23 -15.61 3.15
N GLY A 71 -8.14 -16.04 3.80
CA GLY A 71 -7.98 -17.42 4.25
C GLY A 71 -7.89 -18.44 3.11
N LYS A 72 -7.47 -18.00 1.93
CA LYS A 72 -7.39 -18.84 0.73
C LYS A 72 -5.95 -19.07 0.31
N ILE A 73 -5.72 -20.22 -0.31
CA ILE A 73 -4.47 -20.53 -0.99
C ILE A 73 -4.61 -20.06 -2.45
N PRO A 74 -3.59 -19.39 -3.03
CA PRO A 74 -3.61 -18.99 -4.43
C PRO A 74 -3.89 -20.18 -5.35
N GLY A 75 -4.65 -19.96 -6.40
CA GLY A 75 -4.93 -20.97 -7.42
C GLY A 75 -3.72 -21.26 -8.31
N GLY A 76 -3.92 -22.16 -9.26
CA GLY A 76 -2.90 -22.57 -10.22
C GLY A 76 -2.05 -23.74 -9.76
N PHE A 77 -1.15 -24.18 -10.64
CA PHE A 77 -0.31 -25.35 -10.40
C PHE A 77 0.67 -25.16 -9.23
N PHE A 78 1.30 -23.98 -9.15
CA PHE A 78 2.30 -23.69 -8.12
C PHE A 78 1.70 -23.31 -6.76
N LYS A 79 0.43 -23.00 -6.68
CA LYS A 79 -0.26 -22.53 -5.46
C LYS A 79 0.48 -21.39 -4.75
N ARG A 80 0.98 -20.45 -5.54
CA ARG A 80 1.70 -19.26 -5.10
C ARG A 80 1.11 -18.01 -5.71
N GLU A 81 1.30 -16.88 -5.03
CA GLU A 81 1.05 -15.56 -5.58
C GLU A 81 2.00 -15.35 -6.77
N GLY A 82 1.43 -15.17 -7.96
CA GLY A 82 2.19 -14.96 -9.18
C GLY A 82 2.44 -13.48 -9.47
N ARG A 83 2.52 -13.16 -10.76
CA ARG A 83 2.59 -11.77 -11.21
C ARG A 83 1.31 -11.03 -10.85
N PRO A 84 1.38 -9.70 -10.66
CA PRO A 84 0.18 -8.89 -10.46
C PRO A 84 -0.83 -9.12 -11.57
N SER A 85 -2.10 -9.20 -11.22
CA SER A 85 -3.19 -9.29 -12.18
C SER A 85 -3.31 -7.97 -12.96
N GLU A 86 -4.03 -8.01 -14.08
CA GLU A 86 -4.32 -6.80 -14.85
C GLU A 86 -5.03 -5.74 -14.02
N ASN A 87 -6.00 -6.16 -13.20
CA ASN A 87 -6.72 -5.28 -12.29
C ASN A 87 -5.78 -4.63 -11.24
N GLU A 88 -4.91 -5.41 -10.62
CA GLU A 88 -3.91 -4.89 -9.66
C GLU A 88 -2.98 -3.88 -10.32
N THR A 89 -2.57 -4.11 -11.54
CA THR A 89 -1.74 -3.19 -12.32
C THR A 89 -2.48 -1.89 -12.62
N LEU A 90 -3.74 -1.96 -13.00
CA LEU A 90 -4.57 -0.78 -13.25
C LEU A 90 -4.79 0.04 -11.98
N VAL A 91 -5.07 -0.60 -10.86
CA VAL A 91 -5.23 0.08 -9.57
C VAL A 91 -3.92 0.75 -9.14
N SER A 92 -2.77 0.09 -9.35
CA SER A 92 -1.46 0.70 -9.09
C SER A 92 -1.27 2.00 -9.87
N ARG A 93 -1.68 2.03 -11.14
CA ARG A 93 -1.62 3.23 -11.97
C ARG A 93 -2.60 4.31 -11.53
N LEU A 94 -3.79 3.93 -11.06
CA LEU A 94 -4.76 4.87 -10.49
C LEU A 94 -4.25 5.53 -9.22
N ILE A 95 -3.45 4.83 -8.42
CA ILE A 95 -2.80 5.39 -7.22
C ILE A 95 -1.62 6.29 -7.62
N ASP A 96 -0.78 5.86 -8.56
CA ASP A 96 0.40 6.61 -9.02
C ASP A 96 0.02 7.98 -9.60
N ARG A 97 -0.98 8.03 -10.44
CA ARG A 97 -1.32 9.20 -11.24
C ARG A 97 -1.62 10.47 -10.43
N PRO A 98 -2.38 10.45 -9.33
CA PRO A 98 -2.60 11.63 -8.50
C PRO A 98 -1.43 11.97 -7.59
N ILE A 99 -0.59 11.00 -7.21
CA ILE A 99 0.51 11.19 -6.26
C ILE A 99 1.74 11.79 -6.93
N ARG A 100 2.09 11.32 -8.11
CA ARG A 100 3.31 11.72 -8.83
C ARG A 100 3.46 13.23 -9.02
N PRO A 101 2.43 14.00 -9.43
CA PRO A 101 2.55 15.45 -9.59
C PRO A 101 2.73 16.23 -8.29
N LEU A 102 2.46 15.64 -7.14
CA LEU A 102 2.60 16.30 -5.84
C LEU A 102 4.06 16.43 -5.39
N PHE A 103 4.96 15.64 -5.98
CA PHE A 103 6.39 15.72 -5.66
C PHE A 103 7.03 16.91 -6.40
N PRO A 104 7.89 17.69 -5.72
CA PRO A 104 8.66 18.76 -6.36
C PRO A 104 9.54 18.22 -7.50
N SER A 105 9.75 19.00 -8.54
CA SER A 105 10.61 18.63 -9.68
C SER A 105 12.08 18.39 -9.28
N SER A 106 12.50 18.98 -8.17
CA SER A 106 13.84 18.78 -7.60
C SER A 106 13.99 17.45 -6.83
N PHE A 107 12.89 16.79 -6.49
CA PHE A 107 12.91 15.53 -5.74
C PHE A 107 13.20 14.35 -6.69
N LYS A 108 14.38 13.75 -6.56
CA LYS A 108 14.84 12.64 -7.43
C LYS A 108 15.21 11.38 -6.65
N CYS A 109 14.88 11.31 -5.37
CA CYS A 109 15.06 10.11 -4.57
C CYS A 109 14.04 9.04 -4.96
N ALA A 110 14.47 7.79 -5.00
CA ALA A 110 13.57 6.69 -5.29
C ALA A 110 12.54 6.50 -4.16
N VAL A 111 11.28 6.41 -4.51
CA VAL A 111 10.19 6.14 -3.57
C VAL A 111 9.45 4.89 -4.00
N SER A 112 9.25 3.99 -3.06
CA SER A 112 8.40 2.81 -3.23
C SER A 112 7.18 2.95 -2.32
N TYR A 113 6.01 2.92 -2.91
CA TYR A 113 4.74 2.91 -2.23
C TYR A 113 4.04 1.58 -2.48
N THR A 114 3.64 0.91 -1.41
CA THR A 114 2.95 -0.38 -1.50
C THR A 114 1.61 -0.30 -0.79
N HIS A 115 0.58 -0.73 -1.48
CA HIS A 115 -0.79 -0.78 -1.02
C HIS A 115 -1.27 -2.22 -1.05
N LEU A 116 -1.42 -2.82 0.13
CA LEU A 116 -1.90 -4.19 0.29
C LEU A 116 -3.35 -4.15 0.76
N THR A 117 -4.25 -4.59 -0.07
CA THR A 117 -5.62 -4.82 0.35
C THR A 117 -5.71 -6.19 0.99
N LEU A 118 -6.28 -6.21 2.17
CA LEU A 118 -6.64 -7.41 2.90
C LEU A 118 -8.15 -7.58 2.72
N PRO A 119 -8.62 -8.19 1.63
CA PRO A 119 -10.05 -8.35 1.41
C PRO A 119 -10.60 -9.29 2.47
N THR A 120 -11.36 -8.74 3.35
CA THR A 120 -12.31 -9.53 4.10
C THR A 120 -13.36 -9.96 3.11
N ILE A 121 -13.51 -11.25 2.90
CA ILE A 121 -14.55 -11.92 2.12
C ILE A 121 -15.63 -10.96 1.62
N LEU A 122 -15.43 -10.36 0.51
CA LEU A 122 -16.50 -9.80 -0.27
C LEU A 122 -16.66 -10.71 -1.46
N LEU A 123 -17.54 -11.60 -1.27
CA LEU A 123 -18.85 -11.54 -1.85
C LEU A 123 -18.85 -10.75 -3.15
N VAL A 124 -18.64 -11.42 -4.12
CA VAL A 124 -19.28 -11.13 -5.39
C VAL A 124 -20.74 -11.12 -5.30
#